data_558e5eb704f94cefa784321c3c95fdd9
#
_entry.id   558e5eb704f94cefa784321c3c95fdd9
#
_cell.length_a   1.000
_cell.length_b   1.000
_cell.length_c   1.000
_cell.angle_alpha   90.00
_cell.angle_beta   90.00
_cell.angle_gamma   90.00
#
_symmetry.space_group_name_H-M   'P 1'
#
loop_
_entity.id
_entity.type
_entity.pdbx_description
1 polymer ?
#
loop_
_entity_poly.entity_id
_entity_poly.type
_entity_poly.pdbx_seq_one_letter_code
_entity_poly.pdbx_strand_id
1 'polypeptide(L)'
;HYCPPDYLRMAMYLELSRPKGDVSRWEKVLKRLNLLNKHFPMKVDSRCKSLKSDKKLDTQHYPIIRNTLINNQAVFFGGFAATVYSKFDQPSKKNTAMTGPNFDVLYENPTKLALIIEEELERHQITNVKKIEYNAIGELIPSHIELQINGESCLFIYKPIACHNYNKVTYLNQQINIATIDTILSFYLAFYYSDLLQYDNNKLLCTATFLAKILEKNKLDNSGIMKRYSLDCIGSQPTLKSMRAEKANKFRELKNNRLSSEYEMWFLNYSPFKQDDKIINSKEKILKSQESTPSKSKTKKKLTKQNKSRTSRTTNKKTTNILDRLFKKK
;
A
#
# COMPACT_ATOMS: atom_id res chain seq x y z
N HIS A 1 16.28 6.22 -15.16
CA HIS A 1 14.83 6.24 -14.87
C HIS A 1 14.60 6.76 -13.45
N TYR A 2 13.66 7.69 -13.28
CA TYR A 2 13.28 8.26 -11.99
C TYR A 2 11.93 7.68 -11.56
N CYS A 3 11.76 7.50 -10.24
CA CYS A 3 10.48 7.07 -9.70
C CYS A 3 9.41 8.14 -9.91
N PRO A 4 8.20 7.80 -10.37
CA PRO A 4 7.11 8.78 -10.52
C PRO A 4 6.79 9.50 -9.21
N PRO A 5 6.47 10.82 -9.25
CA PRO A 5 6.19 11.60 -8.03
C PRO A 5 5.11 11.00 -7.13
N ASP A 6 4.05 10.50 -7.73
CA ASP A 6 2.92 9.93 -6.98
C ASP A 6 3.28 8.62 -6.29
N TYR A 7 4.14 7.79 -6.91
CA TYR A 7 4.65 6.57 -6.26
C TYR A 7 5.52 6.91 -5.05
N LEU A 8 6.40 7.92 -5.17
CA LEU A 8 7.17 8.43 -4.03
C LEU A 8 6.26 8.97 -2.93
N ARG A 9 5.19 9.67 -3.30
CA ARG A 9 4.17 10.21 -2.39
C ARG A 9 3.48 9.08 -1.63
N MET A 10 3.04 8.04 -2.34
CA MET A 10 2.46 6.84 -1.73
C MET A 10 3.39 6.21 -0.69
N ALA A 11 4.66 6.00 -1.04
CA ALA A 11 5.65 5.42 -0.13
C ALA A 11 5.89 6.29 1.11
N MET A 12 5.89 7.62 0.97
CA MET A 12 6.03 8.56 2.09
C MET A 12 4.79 8.53 3.01
N TYR A 13 3.58 8.48 2.47
CA TYR A 13 2.37 8.32 3.27
C TYR A 13 2.37 6.99 4.01
N LEU A 14 2.80 5.92 3.34
CA LEU A 14 2.91 4.61 3.95
C LEU A 14 3.88 4.61 5.14
N GLU A 15 5.04 5.29 5.03
CA GLU A 15 5.99 5.42 6.14
C GLU A 15 5.41 6.24 7.29
N LEU A 16 4.68 7.33 7.00
CA LEU A 16 4.03 8.19 8.00
C LEU A 16 2.85 7.50 8.70
N SER A 17 2.25 6.50 8.10
CA SER A 17 1.12 5.75 8.63
C SER A 17 1.48 4.60 9.56
N ARG A 18 2.78 4.30 9.76
CA ARG A 18 3.28 3.12 10.48
C ARG A 18 3.99 3.47 11.77
N PRO A 19 3.28 3.60 12.92
CA PRO A 19 3.87 4.05 14.19
C PRO A 19 4.87 3.05 14.81
N LYS A 20 4.80 1.78 14.44
CA LYS A 20 5.78 0.76 14.87
C LYS A 20 7.01 0.68 13.94
N GLY A 21 7.09 1.53 12.92
CA GLY A 21 8.25 1.72 12.09
C GLY A 21 9.30 2.63 12.73
N ASP A 22 10.16 3.22 11.91
CA ASP A 22 11.15 4.19 12.37
C ASP A 22 10.54 5.59 12.48
N VAL A 23 9.88 5.85 13.62
CA VAL A 23 9.23 7.15 13.89
C VAL A 23 10.22 8.31 13.95
N SER A 24 11.53 8.04 14.21
CA SER A 24 12.57 9.08 14.23
C SER A 24 12.72 9.76 12.86
N ARG A 25 12.27 9.10 11.80
CA ARG A 25 12.32 9.61 10.42
C ARG A 25 11.09 10.42 10.02
N TRP A 26 10.00 10.38 10.78
CA TRP A 26 8.73 10.98 10.39
C TRP A 26 8.84 12.46 10.03
N GLU A 27 9.56 13.25 10.83
CA GLU A 27 9.75 14.68 10.52
C GLU A 27 10.49 14.88 9.19
N LYS A 28 11.53 14.09 8.95
CA LYS A 28 12.29 14.14 7.69
C LYS A 28 11.44 13.72 6.49
N VAL A 29 10.65 12.67 6.64
CA VAL A 29 9.73 12.18 5.59
C VAL A 29 8.67 13.22 5.30
N LEU A 30 8.07 13.83 6.35
CA LEU A 30 7.08 14.90 6.18
C LEU A 30 7.65 16.12 5.45
N LYS A 31 8.87 16.57 5.79
CA LYS A 31 9.54 17.66 5.08
C LYS A 31 9.72 17.36 3.59
N ARG A 32 10.10 16.12 3.26
CA ARG A 32 10.25 15.66 1.86
C ARG A 32 8.92 15.58 1.14
N LEU A 33 7.89 15.06 1.81
CA LEU A 33 6.53 14.98 1.26
C LEU A 33 5.98 16.38 0.95
N ASN A 34 6.15 17.34 1.86
CA ASN A 34 5.72 18.71 1.64
C ASN A 34 6.45 19.36 0.45
N LEU A 35 7.75 19.11 0.30
CA LEU A 35 8.52 19.57 -0.84
C LEU A 35 8.04 18.92 -2.15
N LEU A 36 7.78 17.61 -2.12
CA LEU A 36 7.23 16.89 -3.27
C LEU A 36 5.87 17.44 -3.68
N ASN A 37 4.95 17.64 -2.72
CA ASN A 37 3.63 18.19 -2.98
C ASN A 37 3.66 19.62 -3.53
N LYS A 38 4.64 20.45 -3.11
CA LYS A 38 4.83 21.80 -3.59
C LYS A 38 5.26 21.84 -5.07
N HIS A 39 6.20 20.97 -5.46
CA HIS A 39 6.77 20.99 -6.82
C HIS A 39 6.06 20.06 -7.80
N PHE A 40 5.44 19.00 -7.29
CA PHE A 40 4.70 18.01 -8.07
C PHE A 40 3.33 17.77 -7.42
N PRO A 41 2.41 18.73 -7.46
CA PRO A 41 1.07 18.55 -6.89
C PRO A 41 0.35 17.38 -7.58
N MET A 42 -0.53 16.71 -6.85
CA MET A 42 -1.41 15.71 -7.46
C MET A 42 -2.25 16.37 -8.55
N LYS A 43 -2.20 15.80 -9.75
CA LYS A 43 -3.01 16.26 -10.87
C LYS A 43 -4.46 15.90 -10.63
N VAL A 44 -5.30 16.88 -10.50
CA VAL A 44 -6.75 16.73 -10.29
C VAL A 44 -7.43 16.87 -11.63
N ASP A 45 -8.28 15.92 -11.97
CA ASP A 45 -9.20 16.07 -13.10
C ASP A 45 -10.22 17.18 -12.77
N SER A 46 -10.53 18.02 -13.75
CA SER A 46 -11.58 19.04 -13.65
C SER A 46 -12.96 18.47 -13.30
N ARG A 47 -13.16 17.17 -13.53
CA ARG A 47 -14.36 16.42 -13.20
C ARG A 47 -14.54 16.14 -11.69
N CYS A 48 -13.52 16.39 -10.85
CA CYS A 48 -13.62 16.24 -9.39
C CYS A 48 -14.63 17.16 -8.70
N LYS A 49 -15.33 18.01 -9.43
CA LYS A 49 -16.34 18.94 -8.86
C LYS A 49 -17.58 18.25 -8.29
N SER A 50 -17.81 16.98 -8.62
CA SER A 50 -18.98 16.23 -8.18
C SER A 50 -18.58 14.86 -7.60
N LEU A 51 -18.15 14.85 -6.35
CA LEU A 51 -18.02 13.61 -5.57
C LEU A 51 -19.37 13.17 -4.97
N LYS A 52 -20.48 13.55 -5.61
CA LYS A 52 -21.80 13.10 -5.21
C LYS A 52 -21.91 11.62 -5.55
N SER A 53 -22.20 10.80 -4.56
CA SER A 53 -22.65 9.44 -4.80
C SER A 53 -24.08 9.51 -5.35
N ASP A 54 -24.27 9.14 -6.60
CA ASP A 54 -25.60 9.08 -7.22
C ASP A 54 -26.41 7.84 -6.77
N LYS A 55 -25.79 6.92 -6.02
CA LYS A 55 -26.48 5.76 -5.48
C LYS A 55 -27.06 6.08 -4.10
N LYS A 56 -28.38 6.09 -4.00
CA LYS A 56 -29.07 5.98 -2.73
C LYS A 56 -28.74 4.61 -2.15
N LEU A 57 -28.06 4.58 -1.02
CA LEU A 57 -27.92 3.35 -0.24
C LEU A 57 -29.31 2.83 0.09
N ASP A 58 -29.51 1.53 -0.11
CA ASP A 58 -30.60 0.84 0.55
C ASP A 58 -30.43 1.08 2.06
N THR A 59 -31.39 1.79 2.62
CA THR A 59 -31.29 2.30 3.97
C THR A 59 -31.37 1.19 5.02
N GLN A 60 -31.79 -0.02 4.64
CA GLN A 60 -32.05 -1.10 5.59
C GLN A 60 -30.76 -1.77 6.09
N HIS A 61 -29.83 -2.18 5.21
CA HIS A 61 -28.61 -2.90 5.62
C HIS A 61 -27.48 -1.97 6.08
N TYR A 62 -27.46 -0.73 5.64
CA TYR A 62 -26.37 0.21 5.94
C TYR A 62 -26.16 0.45 7.45
N PRO A 63 -27.19 0.77 8.28
CA PRO A 63 -27.00 0.94 9.71
C PRO A 63 -26.62 -0.37 10.42
N ILE A 64 -27.08 -1.51 9.93
CA ILE A 64 -26.73 -2.83 10.51
C ILE A 64 -25.23 -3.06 10.32
N ILE A 65 -24.73 -2.97 9.09
CA ILE A 65 -23.30 -3.16 8.79
C ILE A 65 -22.48 -2.14 9.58
N ARG A 66 -22.84 -0.85 9.53
CA ARG A 66 -22.09 0.19 10.25
C ARG A 66 -21.97 -0.10 11.75
N ASN A 67 -23.08 -0.44 12.39
CA ASN A 67 -23.09 -0.68 13.84
C ASN A 67 -22.29 -1.95 14.19
N THR A 68 -22.38 -2.98 13.38
CA THR A 68 -21.61 -4.22 13.56
C THR A 68 -20.11 -3.94 13.42
N LEU A 69 -19.70 -3.12 12.44
CA LEU A 69 -18.30 -2.70 12.27
C LEU A 69 -17.79 -1.89 13.46
N ILE A 70 -18.61 -0.97 13.99
CA ILE A 70 -18.26 -0.16 15.17
C ILE A 70 -18.11 -1.04 16.41
N ASN A 71 -19.06 -1.94 16.65
CA ASN A 71 -19.06 -2.86 17.81
C ASN A 71 -17.83 -3.79 17.78
N ASN A 72 -17.38 -4.18 16.61
CA ASN A 72 -16.17 -4.97 16.42
C ASN A 72 -14.89 -4.14 16.32
N GLN A 73 -14.94 -2.83 16.55
CA GLN A 73 -13.79 -1.91 16.53
C GLN A 73 -13.01 -1.92 15.20
N ALA A 74 -13.68 -2.18 14.09
CA ALA A 74 -13.09 -2.09 12.76
C ALA A 74 -12.59 -0.66 12.49
N VAL A 75 -11.51 -0.52 11.75
CA VAL A 75 -10.95 0.78 11.40
C VAL A 75 -11.42 1.20 10.02
N PHE A 76 -12.24 2.23 9.96
CA PHE A 76 -12.77 2.76 8.69
C PHE A 76 -11.70 3.57 7.94
N PHE A 77 -11.57 3.36 6.64
CA PHE A 77 -10.61 4.14 5.84
C PHE A 77 -11.14 4.63 4.49
N GLY A 78 -12.15 4.07 3.93
CA GLY A 78 -12.67 4.42 2.61
C GLY A 78 -13.55 5.68 2.56
N GLY A 79 -14.59 5.61 1.74
CA GLY A 79 -15.53 6.72 1.52
C GLY A 79 -16.22 7.21 2.79
N PHE A 80 -16.53 6.30 3.72
CA PHE A 80 -17.09 6.66 5.02
C PHE A 80 -16.12 7.54 5.83
N ALA A 81 -14.84 7.16 5.90
CA ALA A 81 -13.83 7.96 6.60
C ALA A 81 -13.66 9.35 5.96
N ALA A 82 -13.62 9.42 4.62
CA ALA A 82 -13.54 10.68 3.90
C ALA A 82 -14.74 11.60 4.22
N THR A 83 -15.94 11.04 4.39
CA THR A 83 -17.13 11.78 4.80
C THR A 83 -16.98 12.35 6.21
N VAL A 84 -16.44 11.56 7.15
CA VAL A 84 -16.21 12.01 8.52
C VAL A 84 -15.21 13.18 8.53
N TYR A 85 -14.09 13.07 7.80
CA TYR A 85 -13.11 14.16 7.65
C TYR A 85 -13.73 15.42 7.04
N SER A 86 -14.58 15.26 6.01
CA SER A 86 -15.28 16.39 5.39
C SER A 86 -16.16 17.16 6.38
N LYS A 87 -16.88 16.46 7.23
CA LYS A 87 -17.74 17.09 8.26
C LYS A 87 -16.93 17.85 9.31
N PHE A 88 -15.76 17.35 9.67
CA PHE A 88 -14.86 18.07 10.59
C PHE A 88 -14.26 19.33 9.97
N ASP A 89 -13.91 19.30 8.68
CA ASP A 89 -13.35 20.48 8.00
C ASP A 89 -14.38 21.57 7.73
N GLN A 90 -15.65 21.21 7.49
CA GLN A 90 -16.74 22.14 7.16
C GLN A 90 -18.05 21.79 7.88
N PRO A 91 -18.13 22.05 9.20
CA PRO A 91 -19.32 21.68 9.99
C PRO A 91 -20.60 22.43 9.58
N SER A 92 -20.47 23.62 8.99
CA SER A 92 -21.60 24.47 8.57
C SER A 92 -22.23 24.10 7.23
N LYS A 93 -21.55 23.32 6.38
CA LYS A 93 -22.13 22.83 5.13
C LYS A 93 -23.02 21.64 5.39
N LYS A 94 -24.34 21.88 5.40
CA LYS A 94 -25.35 20.82 5.38
C LYS A 94 -25.02 19.84 4.24
N ASN A 95 -24.64 18.62 4.64
CA ASN A 95 -24.71 17.40 3.84
C ASN A 95 -24.17 17.42 2.39
N THR A 96 -22.91 17.77 2.17
CA THR A 96 -22.20 17.14 1.07
C THR A 96 -21.71 15.78 1.57
N ALA A 97 -22.65 14.89 1.87
CA ALA A 97 -22.32 13.54 2.26
C ALA A 97 -21.66 12.87 1.05
N MET A 98 -20.34 12.72 1.13
CA MET A 98 -19.64 11.70 0.34
C MET A 98 -20.03 10.34 0.94
N THR A 99 -21.34 10.02 0.86
CA THR A 99 -21.83 8.69 1.21
C THR A 99 -21.36 7.75 0.12
N GLY A 100 -20.22 7.10 0.36
CA GLY A 100 -19.85 5.95 -0.46
C GLY A 100 -20.91 4.88 -0.31
N PRO A 101 -21.27 4.17 -1.36
CA PRO A 101 -22.24 3.08 -1.27
C PRO A 101 -21.73 1.89 -0.47
N ASN A 102 -20.47 1.86 -0.11
CA ASN A 102 -19.78 0.78 0.56
C ASN A 102 -18.88 1.28 1.70
N PHE A 103 -18.60 0.37 2.62
CA PHE A 103 -17.60 0.56 3.65
C PHE A 103 -16.28 -0.08 3.25
N ASP A 104 -15.18 0.58 3.54
CA ASP A 104 -13.83 0.03 3.46
C ASP A 104 -13.24 0.06 4.88
N VAL A 105 -12.86 -1.11 5.38
CA VAL A 105 -12.35 -1.24 6.76
C VAL A 105 -11.10 -2.11 6.81
N LEU A 106 -10.23 -1.80 7.77
CA LEU A 106 -9.14 -2.68 8.18
C LEU A 106 -9.58 -3.50 9.38
N TYR A 107 -9.30 -4.82 9.32
CA TYR A 107 -9.57 -5.75 10.41
C TYR A 107 -8.59 -6.92 10.37
N GLU A 108 -8.06 -7.35 11.53
CA GLU A 108 -6.99 -8.36 11.57
C GLU A 108 -7.40 -9.72 11.00
N ASN A 109 -8.67 -10.11 11.21
CA ASN A 109 -9.22 -11.36 10.69
C ASN A 109 -10.47 -11.09 9.82
N PRO A 110 -10.30 -10.75 8.51
CA PRO A 110 -11.42 -10.45 7.62
C PRO A 110 -12.49 -11.53 7.58
N THR A 111 -12.09 -12.80 7.58
CA THR A 111 -13.04 -13.92 7.52
C THR A 111 -13.97 -13.96 8.74
N LYS A 112 -13.41 -13.74 9.94
CA LYS A 112 -14.20 -13.68 11.17
C LYS A 112 -15.20 -12.52 11.14
N LEU A 113 -14.76 -11.34 10.71
CA LEU A 113 -15.65 -10.17 10.65
C LEU A 113 -16.73 -10.35 9.59
N ALA A 114 -16.40 -10.92 8.43
CA ALA A 114 -17.36 -11.23 7.38
C ALA A 114 -18.46 -12.15 7.90
N LEU A 115 -18.12 -13.24 8.60
CA LEU A 115 -19.10 -14.14 9.19
C LEU A 115 -20.01 -13.47 10.21
N ILE A 116 -19.45 -12.63 11.10
CA ILE A 116 -20.27 -11.87 12.07
C ILE A 116 -21.28 -10.96 11.36
N ILE A 117 -20.86 -10.33 10.24
CA ILE A 117 -21.75 -9.45 9.50
C ILE A 117 -22.81 -10.24 8.72
N GLU A 118 -22.44 -11.39 8.11
CA GLU A 118 -23.37 -12.29 7.45
C GLU A 118 -24.46 -12.78 8.43
N GLU A 119 -24.07 -13.25 9.64
CA GLU A 119 -25.00 -13.64 10.70
C GLU A 119 -25.94 -12.51 11.14
N GLU A 120 -25.40 -11.29 11.27
CA GLU A 120 -26.19 -10.13 11.68
C GLU A 120 -27.19 -9.70 10.59
N LEU A 121 -26.79 -9.78 9.33
CA LEU A 121 -27.67 -9.52 8.19
C LEU A 121 -28.79 -10.57 8.12
N GLU A 122 -28.46 -11.84 8.34
CA GLU A 122 -29.44 -12.95 8.36
C GLU A 122 -30.48 -12.77 9.46
N ARG A 123 -30.07 -12.35 10.68
CA ARG A 123 -30.99 -12.01 11.79
C ARG A 123 -32.01 -10.93 11.40
N HIS A 124 -31.63 -10.04 10.50
CA HIS A 124 -32.49 -9.00 9.95
C HIS A 124 -33.19 -9.39 8.63
N GLN A 125 -33.19 -10.69 8.30
CA GLN A 125 -33.83 -11.27 7.12
C GLN A 125 -33.23 -10.81 5.78
N ILE A 126 -31.98 -10.41 5.79
CA ILE A 126 -31.19 -10.07 4.59
C ILE A 126 -30.35 -11.28 4.22
N THR A 127 -30.83 -12.10 3.27
CA THR A 127 -30.24 -13.42 2.97
C THR A 127 -29.44 -13.48 1.66
N ASN A 128 -29.63 -12.51 0.76
CA ASN A 128 -28.93 -12.51 -0.54
C ASN A 128 -27.56 -11.85 -0.42
N VAL A 129 -26.69 -12.42 0.44
CA VAL A 129 -25.34 -11.96 0.69
C VAL A 129 -24.35 -12.87 -0.04
N LYS A 130 -23.46 -12.29 -0.83
CA LYS A 130 -22.38 -12.99 -1.53
C LYS A 130 -21.03 -12.52 -0.99
N LYS A 131 -20.18 -13.48 -0.61
CA LYS A 131 -18.79 -13.24 -0.20
C LYS A 131 -17.84 -13.52 -1.36
N ILE A 132 -16.89 -12.61 -1.61
CA ILE A 132 -15.83 -12.75 -2.61
C ILE A 132 -14.49 -12.50 -1.91
N GLU A 133 -13.55 -13.40 -2.10
CA GLU A 133 -12.21 -13.30 -1.50
C GLU A 133 -11.18 -12.89 -2.56
N TYR A 134 -10.35 -11.91 -2.22
CA TYR A 134 -9.28 -11.40 -3.07
C TYR A 134 -7.93 -11.64 -2.43
N ASN A 135 -6.98 -12.15 -3.21
CA ASN A 135 -5.60 -12.32 -2.78
C ASN A 135 -4.87 -10.99 -2.69
N ALA A 136 -3.83 -10.96 -1.86
CA ALA A 136 -2.94 -9.80 -1.80
C ALA A 136 -2.16 -9.62 -3.11
N ILE A 137 -1.86 -8.36 -3.45
CA ILE A 137 -1.00 -8.00 -4.58
C ILE A 137 0.31 -7.42 -4.01
N GLY A 138 1.31 -8.28 -3.88
CA GLY A 138 2.58 -7.94 -3.25
C GLY A 138 2.40 -7.37 -1.84
N GLU A 139 3.18 -6.35 -1.51
CA GLU A 139 3.09 -5.61 -0.23
C GLU A 139 2.26 -4.32 -0.35
N LEU A 140 1.55 -4.12 -1.48
CA LEU A 140 0.83 -2.88 -1.77
C LEU A 140 -0.67 -3.00 -1.47
N ILE A 141 -1.29 -4.09 -1.94
CA ILE A 141 -2.72 -4.35 -1.75
C ILE A 141 -2.88 -5.55 -0.84
N PRO A 142 -3.48 -5.39 0.34
CA PRO A 142 -3.73 -6.53 1.23
C PRO A 142 -4.79 -7.47 0.66
N SER A 143 -4.75 -8.73 1.10
CA SER A 143 -5.88 -9.63 0.91
C SER A 143 -7.13 -9.05 1.56
N HIS A 144 -8.28 -9.22 0.91
CA HIS A 144 -9.52 -8.65 1.41
C HIS A 144 -10.73 -9.48 1.01
N ILE A 145 -11.81 -9.25 1.72
CA ILE A 145 -13.11 -9.86 1.47
C ILE A 145 -14.09 -8.77 1.09
N GLU A 146 -14.81 -8.99 0.01
CA GLU A 146 -15.93 -8.18 -0.42
C GLU A 146 -17.24 -8.88 -0.04
N LEU A 147 -18.15 -8.14 0.58
CA LEU A 147 -19.55 -8.57 0.74
C LEU A 147 -20.44 -7.78 -0.20
N GLN A 148 -21.25 -8.53 -0.95
CA GLN A 148 -22.25 -7.98 -1.86
C GLN A 148 -23.63 -8.35 -1.36
N ILE A 149 -24.58 -7.42 -1.42
CA ILE A 149 -26.00 -7.63 -1.15
C ILE A 149 -26.75 -7.34 -2.44
N ASN A 150 -27.55 -8.31 -2.92
CA ASN A 150 -28.26 -8.22 -4.20
C ASN A 150 -27.35 -7.86 -5.40
N GLY A 151 -26.10 -8.32 -5.38
CA GLY A 151 -25.11 -8.05 -6.43
C GLY A 151 -24.43 -6.68 -6.33
N GLU A 152 -24.76 -5.86 -5.33
CA GLU A 152 -24.08 -4.58 -5.08
C GLU A 152 -23.07 -4.70 -3.94
N SER A 153 -21.85 -4.19 -4.16
CA SER A 153 -20.78 -4.15 -3.15
C SER A 153 -21.16 -3.25 -2.00
N CYS A 154 -21.22 -3.78 -0.78
CA CYS A 154 -21.58 -3.02 0.41
C CYS A 154 -20.42 -2.86 1.40
N LEU A 155 -19.46 -3.78 1.40
CA LEU A 155 -18.36 -3.80 2.35
C LEU A 155 -17.10 -4.45 1.76
N PHE A 156 -15.95 -3.82 2.00
CA PHE A 156 -14.63 -4.42 1.79
C PHE A 156 -13.87 -4.48 3.13
N ILE A 157 -13.42 -5.67 3.50
CA ILE A 157 -12.68 -5.92 4.74
C ILE A 157 -11.25 -6.29 4.37
N TYR A 158 -10.30 -5.41 4.65
CA TYR A 158 -8.89 -5.58 4.31
C TYR A 158 -8.10 -6.10 5.51
N LYS A 159 -7.25 -7.10 5.28
CA LYS A 159 -6.29 -7.56 6.27
C LYS A 159 -5.12 -6.57 6.33
N PRO A 160 -4.78 -5.99 7.50
CA PRO A 160 -3.66 -5.06 7.60
C PRO A 160 -2.33 -5.74 7.21
N ILE A 161 -1.55 -5.12 6.32
CA ILE A 161 -0.21 -5.59 5.92
C ILE A 161 0.90 -5.07 6.83
N ALA A 162 0.57 -4.07 7.65
CA ALA A 162 1.47 -3.48 8.65
C ALA A 162 0.63 -2.94 9.81
N CYS A 163 1.27 -2.32 10.82
CA CYS A 163 0.57 -1.59 11.85
C CYS A 163 0.17 -0.21 11.31
N HIS A 164 -1.06 -0.07 10.79
CA HIS A 164 -1.58 1.16 10.23
C HIS A 164 -2.26 2.02 11.28
N ASN A 165 -1.87 3.27 11.39
CA ASN A 165 -2.37 4.16 12.44
C ASN A 165 -3.79 4.66 12.18
N TYR A 166 -4.51 4.87 13.27
CA TYR A 166 -5.88 5.38 13.27
C TYR A 166 -6.12 6.29 14.47
N ASN A 167 -7.21 7.05 14.42
CA ASN A 167 -7.68 7.89 15.52
C ASN A 167 -9.02 7.37 16.05
N LYS A 168 -9.20 7.45 17.37
CA LYS A 168 -10.48 7.21 18.04
C LYS A 168 -11.22 8.53 18.13
N VAL A 169 -12.39 8.61 17.54
CA VAL A 169 -13.18 9.84 17.49
C VAL A 169 -14.65 9.57 17.85
N THR A 170 -15.30 10.56 18.42
CA THR A 170 -16.75 10.50 18.66
C THR A 170 -17.47 11.02 17.43
N TYR A 171 -18.29 10.20 16.83
CA TYR A 171 -19.11 10.54 15.69
C TYR A 171 -20.55 10.03 15.90
N LEU A 172 -21.54 10.92 15.81
CA LEU A 172 -22.94 10.60 16.09
C LEU A 172 -23.14 9.89 17.43
N ASN A 173 -22.50 10.38 18.49
CA ASN A 173 -22.52 9.83 19.86
C ASN A 173 -21.96 8.40 20.00
N GLN A 174 -21.24 7.90 19.00
CA GLN A 174 -20.55 6.61 19.04
C GLN A 174 -19.05 6.81 18.90
N GLN A 175 -18.26 6.01 19.59
CA GLN A 175 -16.82 6.01 19.42
C GLN A 175 -16.45 5.12 18.22
N ILE A 176 -15.77 5.70 17.26
CA ILE A 176 -15.36 5.00 16.02
C ILE A 176 -13.85 5.11 15.81
N ASN A 177 -13.28 4.11 15.16
CA ASN A 177 -11.89 4.10 14.75
C ASN A 177 -11.79 4.54 13.28
N ILE A 178 -11.11 5.65 13.04
CA ILE A 178 -10.91 6.20 11.69
C ILE A 178 -9.42 6.19 11.36
N ALA A 179 -9.04 5.60 10.25
CA ALA A 179 -7.67 5.64 9.75
C ALA A 179 -7.20 7.10 9.59
N THR A 180 -5.95 7.37 9.91
CA THR A 180 -5.39 8.72 9.65
C THR A 180 -5.42 9.02 8.15
N ILE A 181 -5.38 10.30 7.79
CA ILE A 181 -5.35 10.70 6.37
C ILE A 181 -4.12 10.10 5.67
N ASP A 182 -2.97 10.01 6.36
CA ASP A 182 -1.77 9.37 5.80
C ASP A 182 -2.00 7.90 5.45
N THR A 183 -2.70 7.16 6.32
CA THR A 183 -3.11 5.77 6.05
C THR A 183 -4.05 5.70 4.85
N ILE A 184 -5.09 6.53 4.79
CA ILE A 184 -6.05 6.52 3.68
C ILE A 184 -5.35 6.84 2.36
N LEU A 185 -4.49 7.86 2.34
CA LEU A 185 -3.76 8.27 1.13
C LEU A 185 -2.79 7.19 0.66
N SER A 186 -2.15 6.44 1.57
CA SER A 186 -1.28 5.33 1.20
C SER A 186 -2.06 4.24 0.46
N PHE A 187 -3.26 3.87 0.94
CA PHE A 187 -4.12 2.89 0.28
C PHE A 187 -4.70 3.39 -1.04
N TYR A 188 -5.21 4.61 -1.09
CA TYR A 188 -5.83 5.15 -2.30
C TYR A 188 -4.84 5.28 -3.45
N LEU A 189 -3.61 5.71 -3.17
CA LEU A 189 -2.56 5.75 -4.19
C LEU A 189 -2.12 4.34 -4.59
N ALA A 190 -2.08 3.37 -3.66
CA ALA A 190 -1.80 1.97 -3.99
C ALA A 190 -2.88 1.39 -4.91
N PHE A 191 -4.16 1.62 -4.62
CA PHE A 191 -5.28 1.20 -5.46
C PHE A 191 -5.23 1.85 -6.86
N TYR A 192 -4.95 3.14 -6.91
CA TYR A 192 -4.81 3.88 -8.17
C TYR A 192 -3.68 3.30 -9.05
N TYR A 193 -2.54 2.96 -8.46
CA TYR A 193 -1.40 2.41 -9.20
C TYR A 193 -1.53 0.95 -9.57
N SER A 194 -2.34 0.19 -8.83
CA SER A 194 -2.59 -1.22 -9.15
C SER A 194 -3.61 -1.41 -10.26
N ASP A 195 -4.31 -0.34 -10.65
CA ASP A 195 -5.31 -0.31 -11.73
C ASP A 195 -6.35 -1.44 -11.60
N LEU A 196 -6.83 -1.66 -10.38
CA LEU A 196 -7.81 -2.68 -10.09
C LEU A 196 -9.18 -2.28 -10.63
N LEU A 197 -9.81 -3.15 -11.41
CA LEU A 197 -11.10 -2.91 -12.08
C LEU A 197 -12.25 -2.59 -11.11
N GLN A 198 -12.15 -3.00 -9.85
CA GLN A 198 -13.17 -2.75 -8.83
C GLN A 198 -13.20 -1.30 -8.33
N TYR A 199 -12.20 -0.49 -8.65
CA TYR A 199 -12.12 0.91 -8.22
C TYR A 199 -12.20 1.86 -9.40
N ASP A 200 -12.96 2.93 -9.21
CA ASP A 200 -12.94 4.08 -10.12
C ASP A 200 -11.71 4.95 -9.82
N ASN A 201 -10.71 4.88 -10.67
CA ASN A 201 -9.46 5.59 -10.55
C ASN A 201 -9.64 7.11 -10.43
N ASN A 202 -10.63 7.69 -11.12
CA ASN A 202 -10.94 9.12 -11.01
C ASN A 202 -11.47 9.46 -9.61
N LYS A 203 -12.37 8.64 -9.10
CA LYS A 203 -12.96 8.82 -7.77
C LYS A 203 -11.89 8.67 -6.67
N LEU A 204 -10.98 7.69 -6.79
CA LEU A 204 -9.86 7.51 -5.87
C LEU A 204 -8.98 8.75 -5.83
N LEU A 205 -8.54 9.24 -6.99
CA LEU A 205 -7.64 10.39 -7.10
C LEU A 205 -8.32 11.68 -6.61
N CYS A 206 -9.60 11.86 -6.92
CA CYS A 206 -10.38 13.00 -6.43
C CYS A 206 -10.48 13.00 -4.91
N THR A 207 -10.79 11.84 -4.30
CA THR A 207 -10.89 11.72 -2.85
C THR A 207 -9.52 11.89 -2.19
N ALA A 208 -8.47 11.31 -2.76
CA ALA A 208 -7.09 11.49 -2.28
C ALA A 208 -6.68 12.96 -2.28
N THR A 209 -6.96 13.68 -3.37
CA THR A 209 -6.65 15.12 -3.46
C THR A 209 -7.44 15.94 -2.46
N PHE A 210 -8.71 15.62 -2.26
CA PHE A 210 -9.55 16.27 -1.26
C PHE A 210 -8.98 16.10 0.15
N LEU A 211 -8.64 14.86 0.55
CA LEU A 211 -8.05 14.56 1.84
C LEU A 211 -6.67 15.22 2.04
N ALA A 212 -5.83 15.24 1.00
CA ALA A 212 -4.55 15.94 1.04
C ALA A 212 -4.73 17.45 1.28
N LYS A 213 -5.74 18.08 0.69
CA LYS A 213 -6.08 19.49 0.95
C LYS A 213 -6.55 19.75 2.37
N ILE A 214 -7.38 18.85 2.94
CA ILE A 214 -7.79 18.92 4.35
C ILE A 214 -6.54 18.86 5.25
N LEU A 215 -5.64 17.92 4.98
CA LEU A 215 -4.41 17.74 5.75
C LEU A 215 -3.50 18.98 5.67
N GLU A 216 -3.40 19.60 4.51
CA GLU A 216 -2.60 20.81 4.33
C GLU A 216 -3.21 22.03 5.01
N LYS A 217 -4.52 22.21 4.93
CA LYS A 217 -5.25 23.29 5.61
C LYS A 217 -5.10 23.21 7.12
N ASN A 218 -5.15 21.99 7.67
CA ASN A 218 -5.09 21.71 9.10
C ASN A 218 -3.71 21.21 9.56
N LYS A 219 -2.64 21.53 8.85
CA LYS A 219 -1.28 21.00 9.10
C LYS A 219 -0.72 21.29 10.49
N LEU A 220 -1.23 22.31 11.19
CA LEU A 220 -0.83 22.67 12.55
C LEU A 220 -1.71 22.01 13.61
N ASP A 221 -2.86 21.46 13.22
CA ASP A 221 -3.72 20.71 14.13
C ASP A 221 -3.20 19.26 14.27
N ASN A 222 -2.95 18.85 15.49
CA ASN A 222 -2.51 17.50 15.83
C ASN A 222 -3.35 16.92 16.96
N SER A 223 -4.64 17.19 16.93
CA SER A 223 -5.62 16.77 17.95
C SER A 223 -6.82 16.06 17.31
N GLY A 224 -7.56 15.30 18.08
CA GLY A 224 -8.79 14.65 17.65
C GLY A 224 -8.60 13.82 16.37
N ILE A 225 -9.50 14.00 15.40
CA ILE A 225 -9.44 13.32 14.11
C ILE A 225 -8.25 13.76 13.24
N MET A 226 -7.77 14.99 13.46
CA MET A 226 -6.65 15.55 12.68
C MET A 226 -5.28 15.11 13.22
N LYS A 227 -5.25 14.36 14.33
CA LYS A 227 -4.01 13.81 14.88
C LYS A 227 -3.31 12.92 13.87
N ARG A 228 -2.21 13.44 13.31
CA ARG A 228 -1.47 12.76 12.24
C ARG A 228 -0.61 11.62 12.76
N TYR A 229 0.08 11.85 13.88
CA TYR A 229 1.04 10.91 14.46
C TYR A 229 0.40 10.09 15.58
N SER A 230 -0.69 9.39 15.27
CA SER A 230 -1.32 8.47 16.21
C SER A 230 -0.44 7.25 16.45
N LEU A 231 -0.33 6.84 17.72
CA LEU A 231 0.34 5.59 18.10
C LEU A 231 -0.63 4.40 18.11
N ASP A 232 -1.94 4.66 18.12
CA ASP A 232 -2.92 3.62 17.94
C ASP A 232 -2.82 3.08 16.51
N CYS A 233 -2.68 1.77 16.35
CA CYS A 233 -2.61 1.16 15.05
C CYS A 233 -3.24 -0.23 15.03
N ILE A 234 -3.70 -0.64 13.85
CA ILE A 234 -4.25 -1.96 13.56
C ILE A 234 -3.27 -2.76 12.72
N GLY A 235 -3.11 -4.05 13.06
CA GLY A 235 -2.20 -4.97 12.40
C GLY A 235 -0.85 -5.09 13.11
N SER A 236 -0.01 -5.91 12.55
CA SER A 236 1.33 -6.20 13.07
C SER A 236 2.39 -5.72 12.09
N GLN A 237 3.49 -5.21 12.63
CA GLN A 237 4.65 -4.85 11.83
C GLN A 237 5.84 -5.69 12.28
N PRO A 238 6.50 -6.41 11.36
CA PRO A 238 7.70 -7.15 11.67
C PRO A 238 8.82 -6.20 12.11
N THR A 239 9.62 -6.62 13.05
CA THR A 239 10.80 -5.87 13.48
C THR A 239 11.89 -5.92 12.41
N LEU A 240 12.79 -4.95 12.36
CA LEU A 240 13.95 -4.97 11.46
C LEU A 240 14.78 -6.25 11.63
N LYS A 241 14.86 -6.78 12.87
CA LYS A 241 15.58 -8.03 13.15
C LYS A 241 14.89 -9.23 12.52
N SER A 242 13.55 -9.36 12.66
CA SER A 242 12.78 -10.45 12.04
C SER A 242 12.81 -10.37 10.53
N MET A 243 12.67 -9.16 9.95
CA MET A 243 12.77 -8.97 8.49
C MET A 243 14.13 -9.37 7.93
N ARG A 244 15.23 -9.04 8.64
CA ARG A 244 16.58 -9.45 8.24
C ARG A 244 16.76 -10.97 8.34
N ALA A 245 16.23 -11.60 9.40
CA ALA A 245 16.29 -13.04 9.57
C ALA A 245 15.49 -13.78 8.48
N GLU A 246 14.28 -13.29 8.18
CA GLU A 246 13.43 -13.83 7.11
C GLU A 246 14.11 -13.70 5.75
N LYS A 247 14.64 -12.52 5.42
CA LYS A 247 15.39 -12.29 4.18
C LYS A 247 16.61 -13.21 4.06
N ALA A 248 17.34 -13.45 5.16
CA ALA A 248 18.48 -14.36 5.16
C ALA A 248 18.05 -15.82 4.94
N ASN A 249 16.89 -16.23 5.50
CA ASN A 249 16.32 -17.57 5.27
C ASN A 249 15.90 -17.72 3.80
N LYS A 250 15.16 -16.76 3.25
CA LYS A 250 14.76 -16.75 1.85
C LYS A 250 15.96 -16.77 0.90
N PHE A 251 17.02 -16.06 1.23
CA PHE A 251 18.25 -16.14 0.44
C PHE A 251 18.85 -17.57 0.43
N ARG A 252 18.86 -18.26 1.58
CA ARG A 252 19.36 -19.63 1.64
C ARG A 252 18.50 -20.61 0.83
N GLU A 253 17.18 -20.41 0.83
CA GLU A 253 16.23 -21.23 0.07
C GLU A 253 16.38 -20.98 -1.46
N LEU A 254 16.48 -19.73 -1.88
CA LEU A 254 16.39 -19.32 -3.27
C LEU A 254 17.74 -19.11 -3.97
N LYS A 255 18.87 -19.20 -3.24
CA LYS A 255 20.21 -18.93 -3.80
C LYS A 255 20.56 -19.73 -5.07
N ASN A 256 20.01 -20.94 -5.19
CA ASN A 256 20.23 -21.80 -6.34
C ASN A 256 19.21 -21.58 -7.46
N ASN A 257 18.15 -20.78 -7.22
CA ASN A 257 17.11 -20.46 -8.20
C ASN A 257 16.93 -18.94 -8.35
N ARG A 258 18.02 -18.26 -8.70
CA ARG A 258 18.06 -16.79 -8.80
C ARG A 258 17.27 -16.21 -9.98
N LEU A 259 16.80 -17.04 -10.90
CA LEU A 259 16.00 -16.63 -12.05
C LEU A 259 14.50 -16.79 -11.78
N SER A 260 14.11 -17.25 -10.60
CA SER A 260 12.70 -17.36 -10.23
C SER A 260 12.09 -15.99 -9.95
N SER A 261 10.81 -15.83 -10.26
CA SER A 261 10.04 -14.62 -9.91
C SER A 261 10.01 -14.38 -8.40
N GLU A 262 10.05 -15.46 -7.60
CA GLU A 262 10.12 -15.37 -6.15
C GLU A 262 11.45 -14.76 -5.68
N TYR A 263 12.58 -15.14 -6.26
CA TYR A 263 13.88 -14.52 -5.96
C TYR A 263 13.90 -13.04 -6.34
N GLU A 264 13.37 -12.68 -7.51
CA GLU A 264 13.25 -11.30 -7.95
C GLU A 264 12.40 -10.48 -6.96
N MET A 265 11.25 -11.00 -6.54
CA MET A 265 10.35 -10.34 -5.60
C MET A 265 11.02 -10.09 -4.23
N TRP A 266 11.75 -11.07 -3.69
CA TRP A 266 12.43 -10.97 -2.40
C TRP A 266 13.67 -10.07 -2.41
N PHE A 267 14.42 -10.06 -3.51
CA PHE A 267 15.71 -9.37 -3.58
C PHE A 267 15.68 -8.14 -4.49
N LEU A 268 14.49 -7.75 -4.99
CA LEU A 268 14.26 -6.53 -5.76
C LEU A 268 15.27 -6.40 -6.91
N ASN A 269 15.55 -7.49 -7.62
CA ASN A 269 16.31 -7.42 -8.85
C ASN A 269 15.45 -6.69 -9.88
N TYR A 270 15.62 -5.37 -9.93
CA TYR A 270 14.95 -4.54 -10.90
C TYR A 270 15.44 -4.92 -12.30
N SER A 271 14.57 -5.58 -13.06
CA SER A 271 14.76 -5.73 -14.50
C SER A 271 14.00 -4.60 -15.20
N PRO A 272 14.69 -3.69 -15.94
CA PRO A 272 14.01 -2.64 -16.69
C PRO A 272 13.14 -3.20 -17.83
N PHE A 273 13.36 -4.44 -18.17
CA PHE A 273 12.52 -5.19 -19.10
C PHE A 273 11.63 -6.13 -18.28
N LYS A 274 10.37 -5.75 -18.09
CA LYS A 274 9.35 -6.70 -17.65
C LYS A 274 9.38 -7.83 -18.69
N GLN A 275 9.97 -8.94 -18.30
CA GLN A 275 9.93 -10.13 -19.13
C GLN A 275 8.54 -10.72 -18.89
N ASP A 276 7.72 -10.70 -19.93
CA ASP A 276 6.50 -11.49 -19.93
C ASP A 276 6.87 -12.93 -19.58
N ASP A 277 6.03 -13.63 -18.82
CA ASP A 277 6.25 -15.03 -18.41
C ASP A 277 6.66 -15.96 -19.56
N LYS A 278 6.29 -15.60 -20.80
CA LYS A 278 6.72 -16.27 -22.04
C LYS A 278 8.24 -16.15 -22.31
N ILE A 279 8.86 -15.03 -21.94
CA ILE A 279 10.31 -14.82 -22.14
C ILE A 279 11.10 -15.53 -21.05
N ILE A 280 10.58 -15.60 -19.83
CA ILE A 280 11.19 -16.35 -18.72
C ILE A 280 11.22 -17.84 -19.08
N ASN A 281 10.09 -18.39 -19.53
CA ASN A 281 9.97 -19.78 -19.97
C ASN A 281 10.85 -20.10 -21.19
N SER A 282 11.09 -19.15 -22.09
CA SER A 282 12.00 -19.34 -23.23
C SER A 282 13.47 -19.33 -22.81
N LYS A 283 13.87 -18.50 -21.85
CA LYS A 283 15.23 -18.49 -21.30
C LYS A 283 15.53 -19.75 -20.47
N GLU A 284 14.58 -20.24 -19.67
CA GLU A 284 14.73 -21.52 -18.97
C GLU A 284 14.86 -22.71 -19.94
N LYS A 285 14.12 -22.70 -21.07
CA LYS A 285 14.26 -23.71 -22.12
C LYS A 285 15.63 -23.66 -22.80
N ILE A 286 16.16 -22.47 -23.07
CA ILE A 286 17.48 -22.28 -23.68
C ILE A 286 18.60 -22.73 -22.73
N LEU A 287 18.50 -22.41 -21.41
CA LEU A 287 19.46 -22.87 -20.41
C LEU A 287 19.43 -24.40 -20.24
N LYS A 288 18.26 -25.02 -20.17
CA LYS A 288 18.12 -26.48 -20.13
C LYS A 288 18.61 -27.17 -21.39
N SER A 289 18.50 -26.54 -22.56
CA SER A 289 19.05 -27.08 -23.83
C SER A 289 20.58 -26.95 -23.93
N GLN A 290 21.20 -26.00 -23.24
CA GLN A 290 22.65 -25.86 -23.16
C GLN A 290 23.29 -26.84 -22.16
N GLU A 291 22.59 -27.24 -21.10
CA GLU A 291 23.04 -28.25 -20.13
C GLU A 291 22.92 -29.68 -20.67
N SER A 292 22.11 -29.92 -21.67
CA SER A 292 21.88 -31.25 -22.26
C SER A 292 22.78 -31.64 -23.45
N THR A 293 23.75 -30.80 -23.82
CA THR A 293 24.75 -31.18 -24.86
C THR A 293 25.88 -31.97 -24.22
N PRO A 294 26.05 -33.26 -24.56
CA PRO A 294 27.15 -34.07 -24.05
C PRO A 294 28.48 -33.54 -24.59
N SER A 295 29.38 -33.19 -23.69
CA SER A 295 30.75 -32.81 -24.00
C SER A 295 31.44 -33.94 -24.71
N LYS A 296 31.66 -33.81 -26.05
CA LYS A 296 32.57 -34.64 -26.76
C LYS A 296 34.00 -34.29 -26.34
N SER A 297 34.63 -35.28 -25.69
CA SER A 297 36.04 -35.29 -25.37
C SER A 297 36.91 -35.07 -26.63
N LYS A 298 37.79 -34.12 -26.57
CA LYS A 298 39.00 -34.14 -27.42
C LYS A 298 40.23 -33.58 -26.70
N THR A 299 41.12 -34.54 -26.45
CA THR A 299 42.58 -34.54 -26.56
C THR A 299 43.41 -33.44 -25.94
N LYS A 300 44.23 -33.91 -25.02
CA LYS A 300 45.43 -33.30 -24.44
C LYS A 300 46.34 -32.67 -25.48
N LYS A 301 46.76 -31.43 -25.28
CA LYS A 301 48.09 -30.94 -25.67
C LYS A 301 48.71 -30.22 -24.48
N LYS A 302 49.84 -30.81 -24.00
CA LYS A 302 50.82 -30.19 -23.12
C LYS A 302 51.45 -28.99 -23.84
N LEU A 303 51.55 -27.84 -23.18
CA LEU A 303 52.65 -26.88 -23.42
C LEU A 303 52.96 -26.10 -22.14
N THR A 304 54.15 -26.29 -21.74
CA THR A 304 55.15 -25.62 -20.91
C THR A 304 54.88 -24.23 -20.32
N LYS A 305 55.33 -24.16 -19.06
CA LYS A 305 55.54 -22.99 -18.19
C LYS A 305 56.25 -21.82 -18.86
N GLN A 306 55.83 -20.59 -18.58
CA GLN A 306 56.75 -19.49 -18.31
C GLN A 306 56.17 -18.53 -17.25
N ASN A 307 56.92 -18.40 -16.16
CA ASN A 307 56.77 -17.41 -15.12
C ASN A 307 57.02 -16.01 -15.68
N LYS A 308 56.21 -15.04 -15.36
CA LYS A 308 56.67 -13.65 -15.16
C LYS A 308 55.79 -12.95 -14.09
N SER A 309 56.44 -12.68 -12.99
CA SER A 309 56.05 -11.72 -11.95
C SER A 309 55.90 -10.29 -12.50
N ARG A 310 54.84 -9.59 -12.10
CA ARG A 310 54.86 -8.12 -12.04
C ARG A 310 53.85 -7.59 -10.99
N THR A 311 54.44 -7.07 -9.95
CA THR A 311 54.11 -6.00 -9.01
C THR A 311 52.79 -5.27 -9.16
N SER A 312 52.13 -5.23 -8.01
CA SER A 312 51.05 -4.37 -7.56
C SER A 312 51.26 -2.87 -7.82
N ARG A 313 50.19 -2.20 -8.26
CA ARG A 313 49.96 -0.78 -7.98
C ARG A 313 48.48 -0.58 -7.64
N THR A 314 48.22 -0.43 -6.38
CA THR A 314 46.99 0.11 -5.80
C THR A 314 46.83 1.57 -6.19
N THR A 315 45.75 1.90 -6.87
CA THR A 315 45.27 3.29 -6.96
C THR A 315 43.89 3.35 -6.35
N ASN A 316 43.84 3.89 -5.12
CA ASN A 316 42.63 4.34 -4.48
C ASN A 316 42.01 5.48 -5.30
N LYS A 317 40.87 5.22 -5.97
CA LYS A 317 39.97 6.28 -6.42
C LYS A 317 38.87 6.47 -5.39
N LYS A 318 38.98 7.55 -4.64
CA LYS A 318 37.86 8.08 -3.84
C LYS A 318 36.71 8.49 -4.78
N THR A 319 35.64 7.74 -4.75
CA THR A 319 34.36 8.16 -5.33
C THR A 319 33.73 9.16 -4.37
N THR A 320 33.86 10.43 -4.65
CA THR A 320 33.10 11.51 -3.98
C THR A 320 31.64 11.43 -4.38
N ASN A 321 30.78 11.25 -3.40
CA ASN A 321 29.34 11.20 -3.53
C ASN A 321 28.82 12.52 -4.14
N ILE A 322 28.11 12.41 -5.26
CA ILE A 322 27.48 13.54 -5.98
C ILE A 322 26.43 14.27 -5.10
N LEU A 323 25.94 13.63 -4.05
CA LEU A 323 24.98 14.22 -3.12
C LEU A 323 25.56 15.31 -2.20
N ASP A 324 26.88 15.28 -1.94
CA ASP A 324 27.53 16.30 -1.08
C ASP A 324 27.75 17.65 -1.78
N ARG A 325 27.62 17.72 -3.12
CA ARG A 325 27.77 18.96 -3.88
C ARG A 325 26.48 19.80 -3.96
N LEU A 326 25.33 19.23 -3.67
CA LEU A 326 24.03 19.93 -3.79
C LEU A 326 23.62 20.67 -2.50
N PHE A 327 24.31 20.47 -1.38
CA PHE A 327 23.94 21.04 -0.08
C PHE A 327 24.98 22.02 0.51
N LYS A 328 26.02 22.41 -0.25
CA LYS A 328 26.97 23.45 0.16
C LYS A 328 26.82 24.72 -0.67
N LYS A 329 25.63 25.26 -0.81
CA LYS A 329 25.43 26.70 -1.14
C LYS A 329 24.14 27.18 -0.47
N LYS A 330 24.38 27.98 0.53
CA LYS A 330 23.56 28.80 1.42
C LYS A 330 23.04 28.12 2.65
#